data_ebcfc7a13937909b431c71b6f38caab3
#
_entry.id   ebcfc7a13937909b431c71b6f38caab3
#
_cell.length_a   1.000
_cell.length_b   1.000
_cell.length_c   1.000
_cell.angle_alpha   90.00
_cell.angle_beta   90.00
_cell.angle_gamma   90.00
#
_symmetry.space_group_name_H-M   'P 1'
#
loop_
_entity.id
_entity.type
_entity.pdbx_description
1 polymer ?
#
loop_
_entity_poly.entity_id
_entity_poly.type
_entity_poly.pdbx_seq_one_letter_code
_entity_poly.pdbx_strand_id
1 'polypeptide(L)'
;MKTIKNEKINFLVLCTGNSCRSQIAEGFLKHFCELNNWDANVYSAGINAEGVNPKAIETMQEIGIDISKHSSNKIEEFNHIEFSHLITVCDHANESCPIYLKNAIHCHKNFKDPSKMNGPENYIKHCYRNCRNEIAHFALQYLKSIFIE
;
A
#
# COMPACT_ATOMS: atom_id res chain seq x y z
N MET A 1 20.67 -10.60 -11.42
CA MET A 1 20.26 -9.24 -11.14
C MET A 1 19.29 -8.72 -12.15
N LYS A 2 18.18 -8.32 -11.68
CA LYS A 2 17.21 -7.67 -12.55
C LYS A 2 17.52 -6.19 -12.61
N THR A 3 18.45 -5.82 -13.46
CA THR A 3 18.61 -4.42 -13.75
C THR A 3 17.51 -4.02 -14.70
N ILE A 4 16.51 -3.35 -14.19
CA ILE A 4 15.55 -2.69 -15.05
C ILE A 4 16.22 -1.40 -15.49
N LYS A 5 17.09 -1.51 -16.48
CA LYS A 5 17.79 -0.33 -17.01
C LYS A 5 16.76 0.54 -17.72
N ASN A 6 16.60 1.76 -17.21
CA ASN A 6 15.77 2.81 -17.81
C ASN A 6 14.27 2.57 -17.80
N GLU A 7 13.78 1.52 -17.16
CA GLU A 7 12.36 1.36 -16.95
C GLU A 7 11.99 1.93 -15.58
N LYS A 8 11.01 2.81 -15.59
CA LYS A 8 10.52 3.41 -14.37
C LYS A 8 9.65 2.40 -13.63
N ILE A 9 9.98 2.15 -12.37
CA ILE A 9 9.18 1.27 -11.53
C ILE A 9 8.03 2.08 -10.95
N ASN A 10 6.81 1.68 -11.30
CA ASN A 10 5.59 2.25 -10.74
C ASN A 10 4.85 1.17 -9.97
N PHE A 11 4.75 1.35 -8.66
CA PHE A 11 4.00 0.46 -7.79
C PHE A 11 2.58 0.98 -7.60
N LEU A 12 1.61 0.11 -7.74
CA LEU A 12 0.23 0.40 -7.34
C LEU A 12 -0.17 -0.55 -6.22
N VAL A 13 -0.60 0.02 -5.09
CA VAL A 13 -1.20 -0.75 -4.00
C VAL A 13 -2.71 -0.62 -4.11
N LEU A 14 -3.40 -1.73 -4.21
CA LEU A 14 -4.85 -1.77 -4.39
C LEU A 14 -5.54 -2.36 -3.18
N CYS A 15 -6.56 -1.68 -2.70
CA CYS A 15 -7.40 -2.08 -1.57
C CYS A 15 -8.87 -1.81 -1.93
N THR A 16 -9.79 -2.06 -1.04
CA THR A 16 -11.22 -1.82 -1.31
C THR A 16 -11.56 -0.34 -1.31
N GLY A 17 -11.26 0.37 -0.24
CA GLY A 17 -11.67 1.76 -0.05
C GLY A 17 -10.56 2.78 -0.15
N ASN A 18 -9.33 2.35 -0.37
CA ASN A 18 -8.13 3.22 -0.34
C ASN A 18 -8.12 4.13 0.89
N SER A 19 -8.38 3.54 2.03
CA SER A 19 -8.57 4.27 3.28
C SER A 19 -7.53 3.93 4.33
N CYS A 20 -7.27 2.65 4.60
CA CYS A 20 -6.42 2.22 5.69
C CYS A 20 -5.22 1.39 5.21
N ARG A 21 -5.43 0.12 4.85
CA ARG A 21 -4.34 -0.82 4.53
C ARG A 21 -3.46 -0.36 3.38
N SER A 22 -4.06 0.08 2.28
CA SER A 22 -3.29 0.55 1.13
C SER A 22 -2.58 1.88 1.41
N GLN A 23 -3.15 2.73 2.25
CA GLN A 23 -2.51 3.99 2.65
C GLN A 23 -1.28 3.72 3.52
N ILE A 24 -1.40 2.78 4.46
CA ILE A 24 -0.26 2.37 5.29
C ILE A 24 0.84 1.77 4.42
N ALA A 25 0.48 0.89 3.49
CA ALA A 25 1.44 0.27 2.57
C ALA A 25 2.13 1.29 1.68
N GLU A 26 1.38 2.24 1.13
CA GLU A 26 1.96 3.33 0.34
C GLU A 26 2.98 4.12 1.18
N GLY A 27 2.63 4.43 2.42
CA GLY A 27 3.52 5.15 3.33
C GLY A 27 4.84 4.41 3.55
N PHE A 28 4.79 3.12 3.83
CA PHE A 28 6.01 2.33 4.04
C PHE A 28 6.82 2.15 2.76
N LEU A 29 6.18 1.90 1.64
CA LEU A 29 6.89 1.72 0.38
C LEU A 29 7.65 2.98 0.00
N LYS A 30 7.02 4.15 0.12
CA LYS A 30 7.68 5.44 -0.11
C LYS A 30 8.84 5.66 0.85
N HIS A 31 8.60 5.40 2.14
CA HIS A 31 9.60 5.61 3.19
C HIS A 31 10.85 4.75 2.96
N PHE A 32 10.65 3.45 2.72
CA PHE A 32 11.77 2.54 2.50
C PHE A 32 12.53 2.82 1.20
N CYS A 33 11.82 3.19 0.13
CA CYS A 33 12.46 3.59 -1.11
C CYS A 33 13.33 4.84 -0.91
N GLU A 34 12.82 5.83 -0.19
CA GLU A 34 13.55 7.05 0.11
C GLU A 34 14.79 6.77 0.95
N LEU A 35 14.65 5.97 2.00
CA LEU A 35 15.77 5.62 2.89
C LEU A 35 16.90 4.89 2.16
N ASN A 36 16.57 4.07 1.19
CA ASN A 36 17.55 3.20 0.51
C ASN A 36 17.93 3.70 -0.87
N ASN A 37 17.45 4.86 -1.27
CA ASN A 37 17.68 5.42 -2.61
C ASN A 37 17.21 4.46 -3.72
N TRP A 38 16.11 3.76 -3.49
CA TRP A 38 15.49 2.92 -4.50
C TRP A 38 14.53 3.79 -5.31
N ASP A 39 14.79 3.89 -6.61
CA ASP A 39 14.03 4.78 -7.49
C ASP A 39 12.73 4.12 -7.95
N ALA A 40 11.62 4.61 -7.44
CA ALA A 40 10.30 4.12 -7.80
C ALA A 40 9.23 5.16 -7.47
N ASN A 41 8.13 5.10 -8.20
CA ASN A 41 6.92 5.84 -7.85
C ASN A 41 5.94 4.89 -7.16
N VAL A 42 5.28 5.36 -6.13
CA VAL A 42 4.32 4.56 -5.36
C VAL A 42 2.97 5.24 -5.38
N TYR A 43 1.96 4.50 -5.76
CA TYR A 43 0.57 4.94 -5.81
C TYR A 43 -0.29 3.96 -5.02
N SER A 44 -1.40 4.42 -4.49
CA SER A 44 -2.43 3.54 -3.95
C SER A 44 -3.79 3.96 -4.46
N ALA A 45 -4.68 2.99 -4.59
CA ALA A 45 -6.04 3.23 -5.05
C ALA A 45 -6.98 2.19 -4.45
N GLY A 46 -8.26 2.43 -4.60
CA GLY A 46 -9.29 1.50 -4.19
C GLY A 46 -10.30 1.26 -5.30
N ILE A 47 -11.09 0.24 -5.11
CA ILE A 47 -12.30 0.04 -5.92
C ILE A 47 -13.22 1.25 -5.68
N ASN A 48 -13.25 1.71 -4.43
CA ASN A 48 -13.89 2.96 -4.00
C ASN A 48 -12.87 3.86 -3.35
N ALA A 49 -13.17 5.15 -3.20
CA ALA A 49 -12.33 6.10 -2.49
C ALA A 49 -13.10 6.62 -1.27
N GLU A 50 -12.76 6.10 -0.09
CA GLU A 50 -13.49 6.38 1.15
C GLU A 50 -12.81 7.41 2.04
N GLY A 51 -11.74 8.06 1.54
CA GLY A 51 -10.95 8.99 2.32
C GLY A 51 -9.86 8.30 3.13
N VAL A 52 -8.82 9.05 3.49
CA VAL A 52 -7.71 8.50 4.29
C VAL A 52 -8.17 8.37 5.74
N ASN A 53 -8.07 7.18 6.30
CA ASN A 53 -8.54 6.87 7.64
C ASN A 53 -7.73 7.64 8.69
N PRO A 54 -8.40 8.47 9.55
CA PRO A 54 -7.68 9.26 10.57
C PRO A 54 -6.89 8.41 11.55
N LYS A 55 -7.36 7.20 11.88
CA LYS A 55 -6.63 6.30 12.79
C LYS A 55 -5.38 5.72 12.11
N ALA A 56 -5.43 5.51 10.80
CA ALA A 56 -4.25 5.10 10.05
C ALA A 56 -3.21 6.23 10.05
N ILE A 57 -3.64 7.48 9.85
CA ILE A 57 -2.76 8.65 9.93
C ILE A 57 -2.08 8.71 11.29
N GLU A 58 -2.86 8.61 12.36
CA GLU A 58 -2.35 8.65 13.74
C GLU A 58 -1.37 7.52 14.02
N THR A 59 -1.72 6.31 13.58
CA THR A 59 -0.89 5.11 13.80
C THR A 59 0.46 5.21 13.09
N MET A 60 0.49 5.76 11.89
CA MET A 60 1.74 5.98 11.15
C MET A 60 2.54 7.13 11.76
N GLN A 61 1.86 8.17 12.26
CA GLN A 61 2.52 9.30 12.92
C GLN A 61 3.28 8.83 14.16
N GLU A 62 2.82 7.80 14.86
CA GLU A 62 3.50 7.24 16.03
C GLU A 62 4.94 6.82 15.72
N ILE A 63 5.22 6.46 14.49
CA ILE A 63 6.55 6.02 14.06
C ILE A 63 7.22 7.01 13.11
N GLY A 64 6.69 8.22 13.04
CA GLY A 64 7.30 9.32 12.30
C GLY A 64 7.05 9.31 10.80
N ILE A 65 6.07 8.55 10.31
CA ILE A 65 5.69 8.54 8.91
C ILE A 65 4.37 9.29 8.75
N ASP A 66 4.42 10.42 8.05
CA ASP A 66 3.25 11.28 7.85
C ASP A 66 2.53 10.91 6.56
N ILE A 67 1.31 10.39 6.69
CA ILE A 67 0.45 10.09 5.54
C ILE A 67 -0.76 11.03 5.48
N SER A 68 -0.76 12.11 6.27
CA SER A 68 -1.89 13.04 6.33
C SER A 68 -2.15 13.76 5.01
N LYS A 69 -1.15 13.85 4.15
CA LYS A 69 -1.27 14.51 2.84
C LYS A 69 -1.56 13.53 1.70
N HIS A 70 -1.68 12.24 2.01
CA HIS A 70 -2.10 11.27 1.00
C HIS A 70 -3.53 11.57 0.55
N SER A 71 -3.84 11.20 -0.68
CA SER A 71 -5.21 11.27 -1.20
C SER A 71 -5.79 9.86 -1.30
N SER A 72 -7.11 9.78 -1.22
CA SER A 72 -7.84 8.53 -1.44
C SER A 72 -8.37 8.57 -2.88
N ASN A 73 -8.04 7.57 -3.68
CA ASN A 73 -8.28 7.57 -5.11
C ASN A 73 -8.95 6.28 -5.57
N LYS A 74 -9.82 6.40 -6.58
CA LYS A 74 -10.32 5.25 -7.31
C LYS A 74 -9.29 4.82 -8.34
N ILE A 75 -9.24 3.51 -8.62
CA ILE A 75 -8.29 2.95 -9.58
C ILE A 75 -8.39 3.61 -10.95
N GLU A 76 -9.59 4.02 -11.38
CA GLU A 76 -9.81 4.65 -12.68
C GLU A 76 -9.09 5.99 -12.83
N GLU A 77 -8.78 6.66 -11.71
CA GLU A 77 -8.05 7.92 -11.75
C GLU A 77 -6.61 7.75 -12.22
N PHE A 78 -6.09 6.52 -12.17
CA PHE A 78 -4.71 6.20 -12.57
C PHE A 78 -4.63 5.40 -13.86
N ASN A 79 -5.69 5.34 -14.66
CA ASN A 79 -5.71 4.55 -15.88
C ASN A 79 -4.71 5.03 -16.95
N HIS A 80 -4.17 6.25 -16.79
CA HIS A 80 -3.15 6.82 -17.68
C HIS A 80 -1.73 6.48 -17.25
N ILE A 81 -1.56 5.79 -16.11
CA ILE A 81 -0.26 5.38 -15.58
C ILE A 81 -0.03 3.91 -15.89
N GLU A 82 1.14 3.61 -16.43
CA GLU A 82 1.54 2.22 -16.66
C GLU A 82 2.24 1.68 -15.40
N PHE A 83 1.58 0.76 -14.73
CA PHE A 83 2.12 0.16 -13.52
C PHE A 83 2.94 -1.08 -13.86
N SER A 84 4.17 -1.12 -13.36
CA SER A 84 5.04 -2.29 -13.51
C SER A 84 4.70 -3.37 -12.47
N HIS A 85 4.25 -2.95 -11.30
CA HIS A 85 3.98 -3.84 -10.17
C HIS A 85 2.65 -3.49 -9.53
N LEU A 86 1.89 -4.52 -9.20
CA LEU A 86 0.61 -4.40 -8.50
C LEU A 86 0.67 -5.18 -7.21
N ILE A 87 0.30 -4.53 -6.12
CA ILE A 87 0.19 -5.16 -4.81
C ILE A 87 -1.26 -5.06 -4.36
N THR A 88 -1.92 -6.18 -4.16
CA THR A 88 -3.27 -6.19 -3.58
C THR A 88 -3.17 -6.58 -2.13
N VAL A 89 -3.79 -5.81 -1.25
CA VAL A 89 -3.67 -5.98 0.21
C VAL A 89 -4.97 -6.41 0.88
N CYS A 90 -5.99 -6.68 0.09
CA CYS A 90 -7.22 -7.32 0.56
C CYS A 90 -7.75 -8.25 -0.52
N ASP A 91 -8.46 -9.30 -0.09
CA ASP A 91 -8.96 -10.32 -1.04
C ASP A 91 -9.96 -9.74 -2.03
N HIS A 92 -10.82 -8.82 -1.58
CA HIS A 92 -11.80 -8.20 -2.47
C HIS A 92 -11.13 -7.45 -3.63
N ALA A 93 -10.07 -6.69 -3.35
CA ALA A 93 -9.33 -5.98 -4.38
C ALA A 93 -8.63 -6.94 -5.33
N ASN A 94 -8.15 -8.08 -4.81
CA ASN A 94 -7.53 -9.11 -5.63
C ASN A 94 -8.53 -9.71 -6.63
N GLU A 95 -9.75 -9.98 -6.16
CA GLU A 95 -10.81 -10.54 -7.01
C GLU A 95 -11.36 -9.54 -8.02
N SER A 96 -11.35 -8.26 -7.67
CA SER A 96 -11.93 -7.19 -8.48
C SER A 96 -10.90 -6.44 -9.32
N CYS A 97 -9.69 -6.98 -9.46
CA CYS A 97 -8.60 -6.34 -10.19
C CYS A 97 -8.94 -6.13 -11.67
N PRO A 98 -8.85 -4.91 -12.19
CA PRO A 98 -9.14 -4.65 -13.60
C PRO A 98 -8.20 -5.39 -14.55
N ILE A 99 -8.74 -5.76 -15.70
CA ILE A 99 -8.00 -6.54 -16.72
C ILE A 99 -6.75 -5.82 -17.21
N TYR A 100 -6.79 -4.50 -17.34
CA TYR A 100 -5.62 -3.74 -17.84
C TYR A 100 -4.42 -3.79 -16.90
N LEU A 101 -4.59 -4.21 -15.66
CA LEU A 101 -3.50 -4.38 -14.71
C LEU A 101 -2.85 -5.77 -14.77
N LYS A 102 -3.37 -6.67 -15.58
CA LYS A 102 -2.85 -8.06 -15.67
C LYS A 102 -1.42 -8.16 -16.18
N ASN A 103 -0.93 -7.12 -16.85
CA ASN A 103 0.45 -7.10 -17.33
C ASN A 103 1.44 -6.70 -16.24
N ALA A 104 0.97 -6.16 -15.13
CA ALA A 104 1.82 -5.83 -14.00
C ALA A 104 2.23 -7.09 -13.25
N ILE A 105 3.41 -7.06 -12.65
CA ILE A 105 3.86 -8.16 -11.79
C ILE A 105 3.04 -8.09 -10.51
N HIS A 106 2.18 -9.07 -10.29
CA HIS A 106 1.19 -9.04 -9.21
C HIS A 106 1.67 -9.80 -7.97
N CYS A 107 1.58 -9.14 -6.83
CA CYS A 107 1.77 -9.75 -5.52
C CYS A 107 0.51 -9.53 -4.69
N HIS A 108 -0.02 -10.58 -4.11
CA HIS A 108 -1.20 -10.47 -3.24
C HIS A 108 -0.85 -10.87 -1.82
N LYS A 109 -1.22 -10.02 -0.86
CA LYS A 109 -1.09 -10.33 0.57
C LYS A 109 -2.26 -9.70 1.31
N ASN A 110 -3.20 -10.53 1.77
CA ASN A 110 -4.32 -10.03 2.55
C ASN A 110 -3.89 -9.64 3.95
N PHE A 111 -4.29 -8.45 4.38
CA PHE A 111 -4.13 -7.99 5.76
C PHE A 111 -5.50 -7.80 6.38
N LYS A 112 -5.62 -8.19 7.64
CA LYS A 112 -6.86 -7.99 8.39
C LYS A 112 -7.16 -6.50 8.49
N ASP A 113 -8.40 -6.12 8.21
CA ASP A 113 -8.81 -4.71 8.23
C ASP A 113 -9.06 -4.23 9.66
N PRO A 114 -8.21 -3.36 10.22
CA PRO A 114 -8.37 -2.91 11.60
C PRO A 114 -9.59 -1.99 11.76
N SER A 115 -10.07 -1.38 10.67
CA SER A 115 -11.24 -0.50 10.71
C SER A 115 -12.54 -1.26 10.93
N LYS A 116 -12.53 -2.58 10.75
CA LYS A 116 -13.70 -3.45 10.98
C LYS A 116 -13.73 -4.05 12.39
N MET A 117 -12.71 -3.77 13.20
CA MET A 117 -12.64 -4.32 14.55
C MET A 117 -13.46 -3.48 15.51
N ASN A 118 -14.09 -4.17 16.49
CA ASN A 118 -14.90 -3.55 17.52
C ASN A 118 -14.31 -3.86 18.89
N GLY A 119 -14.50 -2.96 19.84
CA GLY A 119 -14.05 -3.15 21.20
C GLY A 119 -13.56 -1.86 21.83
N PRO A 120 -12.93 -1.96 23.01
CA PRO A 120 -12.39 -0.78 23.70
C PRO A 120 -11.33 -0.08 22.86
N GLU A 121 -11.14 1.21 23.12
CA GLU A 121 -10.21 2.04 22.38
C GLU A 121 -8.79 1.45 22.32
N ASN A 122 -8.30 0.93 23.45
CA ASN A 122 -6.96 0.33 23.52
C ASN A 122 -6.84 -0.91 22.62
N TYR A 123 -7.91 -1.71 22.52
CA TYR A 123 -7.93 -2.87 21.63
C TYR A 123 -7.89 -2.42 20.16
N ILE A 124 -8.67 -1.39 19.81
CA ILE A 124 -8.69 -0.87 18.45
C ILE A 124 -7.31 -0.32 18.06
N LYS A 125 -6.66 0.43 18.95
CA LYS A 125 -5.29 0.92 18.73
C LYS A 125 -4.32 -0.24 18.50
N HIS A 126 -4.46 -1.30 19.26
CA HIS A 126 -3.65 -2.51 19.11
C HIS A 126 -3.85 -3.13 17.72
N CYS A 127 -5.09 -3.21 17.24
CA CYS A 127 -5.39 -3.74 15.91
C CYS A 127 -4.73 -2.92 14.80
N TYR A 128 -4.76 -1.59 14.92
CA TYR A 128 -4.11 -0.71 13.94
C TYR A 128 -2.59 -0.86 13.97
N ARG A 129 -2.01 -0.93 15.17
CA ARG A 129 -0.55 -1.11 15.31
C ARG A 129 -0.08 -2.45 14.77
N ASN A 130 -0.84 -3.52 15.02
CA ASN A 130 -0.53 -4.83 14.45
C ASN A 130 -0.57 -4.81 12.94
N CYS A 131 -1.61 -4.23 12.36
CA CYS A 131 -1.74 -4.09 10.91
C CYS A 131 -0.55 -3.31 10.34
N ARG A 132 -0.22 -2.18 10.95
CA ARG A 132 0.94 -1.36 10.58
C ARG A 132 2.22 -2.18 10.59
N ASN A 133 2.47 -2.92 11.66
CA ASN A 133 3.71 -3.67 11.80
C ASN A 133 3.81 -4.83 10.81
N GLU A 134 2.70 -5.50 10.53
CA GLU A 134 2.65 -6.55 9.51
C GLU A 134 2.92 -6.00 8.12
N ILE A 135 2.30 -4.86 7.79
CA ILE A 135 2.51 -4.22 6.49
C ILE A 135 3.95 -3.71 6.35
N ALA A 136 4.52 -3.15 7.43
CA ALA A 136 5.92 -2.72 7.43
C ALA A 136 6.86 -3.86 7.07
N HIS A 137 6.69 -5.00 7.72
CA HIS A 137 7.52 -6.16 7.46
C HIS A 137 7.36 -6.65 6.01
N PHE A 138 6.12 -6.77 5.56
CA PHE A 138 5.83 -7.17 4.18
C PHE A 138 6.46 -6.21 3.17
N ALA A 139 6.26 -4.90 3.37
CA ALA A 139 6.73 -3.88 2.43
C ALA A 139 8.25 -3.93 2.27
N LEU A 140 8.97 -4.04 3.39
CA LEU A 140 10.43 -4.10 3.35
C LEU A 140 10.92 -5.37 2.63
N GLN A 141 10.35 -6.53 2.96
CA GLN A 141 10.74 -7.79 2.31
C GLN A 141 10.39 -7.76 0.82
N TYR A 142 9.24 -7.20 0.48
CA TYR A 142 8.81 -7.06 -0.91
C TYR A 142 9.80 -6.21 -1.72
N LEU A 143 10.16 -5.04 -1.20
CA LEU A 143 11.10 -4.16 -1.88
C LEU A 143 12.49 -4.77 -2.00
N LYS A 144 12.95 -5.49 -0.97
CA LYS A 144 14.22 -6.20 -1.03
C LYS A 144 14.22 -7.25 -2.15
N SER A 145 13.10 -7.93 -2.36
CA SER A 145 12.99 -8.93 -3.42
C SER A 145 13.12 -8.32 -4.82
N ILE A 146 12.86 -7.03 -4.95
CA ILE A 146 12.92 -6.31 -6.23
C ILE A 146 14.27 -5.61 -6.41
N PHE A 147 14.77 -4.96 -5.38
CA PHE A 147 15.95 -4.09 -5.48
C PHE A 147 17.25 -4.75 -5.02
N ILE A 148 17.19 -5.84 -4.27
CA ILE A 148 18.36 -6.53 -3.74
C ILE A 148 18.40 -7.97 -4.26
N GLU A 149 19.55 -8.40 -4.65
CA GLU A 149 19.75 -9.78 -5.08
C GLU A 149 19.88 -10.74 -3.91
#